data_9fd750434d984f7b1c62fdc788c25390
#
_entry.id   9fd750434d984f7b1c62fdc788c25390
#
_cell.length_a   1.000
_cell.length_b   1.000
_cell.length_c   1.000
_cell.angle_alpha   90.00
_cell.angle_beta   90.00
_cell.angle_gamma   90.00
#
_symmetry.space_group_name_H-M   'P 1'
#
loop_
_entity.id
_entity.type
_entity.pdbx_description
1 polymer ?
#
loop_
_entity_poly.entity_id
_entity_poly.type
_entity_poly.pdbx_seq_one_letter_code
_entity_poly.pdbx_strand_id
1 'polypeptide(L)'
;MERYSNSTREVAQDGRRGALMLSVSIKHPDSESFIDAKMTEGKVTGANVSVKLDDDFMKAVVNKTTYKQQYPVDSANPTTVKEIDAATLWQKIIHNAWKSAEPGVLFWDTIIRESVPDSYADLGFQTISTNPCGEIPLCPYDSCRLLALNLYSYVVKPFTKEAYFDYELFVKHVRLAQRIMDDIIDLELEKIDAIMEKVKSDPESEEVKGS
;
A
#
# COMPACT_ATOMS: atom_id res chain seq x y z
N MET A 1 -4.31 3.12 15.92
CA MET A 1 -4.60 3.88 14.69
C MET A 1 -4.54 5.39 14.91
N GLU A 2 -5.25 5.97 15.87
CA GLU A 2 -5.29 7.42 16.11
C GLU A 2 -3.91 8.06 16.27
N ARG A 3 -3.00 7.47 17.02
CA ARG A 3 -1.64 8.02 17.20
C ARG A 3 -0.90 8.17 15.88
N TYR A 4 -0.90 7.14 15.04
CA TYR A 4 -0.25 7.19 13.73
C TYR A 4 -0.92 8.21 12.80
N SER A 5 -2.27 8.24 12.80
CA SER A 5 -3.04 9.22 12.05
C SER A 5 -2.70 10.67 12.45
N ASN A 6 -2.56 10.94 13.75
CA ASN A 6 -2.21 12.25 14.27
C ASN A 6 -0.77 12.63 13.90
N SER A 7 0.20 11.71 14.10
CA SER A 7 1.59 11.94 13.72
C SER A 7 1.72 12.28 12.22
N THR A 8 0.99 11.57 11.36
CA THR A 8 1.01 11.85 9.91
C THR A 8 0.50 13.25 9.57
N ARG A 9 -0.48 13.76 10.33
CA ARG A 9 -0.98 15.13 10.13
C ARG A 9 -0.03 16.21 10.62
N GLU A 10 0.78 15.91 11.64
CA GLU A 10 1.75 16.84 12.23
C GLU A 10 3.04 16.91 11.41
N VAL A 11 3.45 15.79 10.81
CA VAL A 11 4.66 15.74 9.98
C VAL A 11 4.33 16.21 8.56
N ALA A 12 4.87 17.37 8.20
CA ALA A 12 4.75 17.92 6.86
C ALA A 12 6.15 18.12 6.25
N GLN A 13 6.29 17.81 4.97
CA GLN A 13 7.50 18.10 4.19
C GLN A 13 7.17 19.26 3.23
N ASP A 14 7.85 20.38 3.40
CA ASP A 14 7.67 21.58 2.56
C ASP A 14 6.20 21.98 2.34
N GLY A 15 5.39 21.91 3.38
CA GLY A 15 3.96 22.24 3.34
C GLY A 15 3.05 21.14 2.78
N ARG A 16 3.58 20.00 2.34
CA ARG A 16 2.77 18.83 1.97
C ARG A 16 2.41 18.02 3.20
N ARG A 17 1.15 17.63 3.30
CA ARG A 17 0.69 16.70 4.34
C ARG A 17 1.31 15.33 4.12
N GLY A 18 1.67 14.66 5.22
CA GLY A 18 2.00 13.24 5.20
C GLY A 18 0.81 12.40 4.73
N ALA A 19 1.09 11.22 4.22
CA ALA A 19 0.09 10.23 3.85
C ALA A 19 0.47 8.88 4.47
N LEU A 20 -0.52 8.14 4.94
CA LEU A 20 -0.33 6.88 5.66
C LEU A 20 -1.35 5.85 5.20
N MET A 21 -0.90 4.61 4.97
CA MET A 21 -1.75 3.43 4.85
C MET A 21 -1.71 2.64 6.16
N LEU A 22 -2.87 2.36 6.71
CA LEU A 22 -3.06 1.36 7.77
C LEU A 22 -3.82 0.19 7.18
N SER A 23 -3.24 -1.00 7.25
CA SER A 23 -3.88 -2.21 6.75
C SER A 23 -3.84 -3.33 7.76
N VAL A 24 -4.86 -4.18 7.73
CA VAL A 24 -4.96 -5.38 8.57
C VAL A 24 -5.43 -6.56 7.71
N SER A 25 -4.95 -7.77 8.04
CA SER A 25 -5.49 -8.98 7.44
C SER A 25 -6.90 -9.25 7.95
N ILE A 26 -7.79 -9.66 7.06
CA ILE A 26 -9.14 -10.12 7.42
C ILE A 26 -9.09 -11.31 8.40
N LYS A 27 -7.98 -12.06 8.39
CA LYS A 27 -7.72 -13.19 9.29
C LYS A 27 -7.47 -12.77 10.74
N HIS A 28 -7.17 -11.50 10.99
CA HIS A 28 -6.95 -10.99 12.35
C HIS A 28 -8.27 -10.87 13.10
N PRO A 29 -8.38 -11.34 14.37
CA PRO A 29 -9.62 -11.27 15.15
C PRO A 29 -10.20 -9.87 15.37
N ASP A 30 -9.35 -8.85 15.38
CA ASP A 30 -9.74 -7.44 15.51
C ASP A 30 -10.06 -6.75 14.18
N SER A 31 -10.08 -7.48 13.07
CA SER A 31 -10.36 -6.89 11.74
C SER A 31 -11.71 -6.19 11.68
N GLU A 32 -12.71 -6.69 12.40
CA GLU A 32 -14.03 -6.07 12.47
C GLU A 32 -13.98 -4.68 13.13
N SER A 33 -13.27 -4.53 14.23
CA SER A 33 -13.06 -3.23 14.90
C SER A 33 -12.25 -2.27 14.01
N PHE A 34 -11.34 -2.81 13.22
CA PHE A 34 -10.56 -2.05 12.26
C PHE A 34 -11.43 -1.54 11.10
N ILE A 35 -12.34 -2.36 10.60
CA ILE A 35 -13.31 -2.00 9.55
C ILE A 35 -14.20 -0.83 10.00
N ASP A 36 -14.53 -0.77 11.30
CA ASP A 36 -15.34 0.29 11.88
C ASP A 36 -14.54 1.56 12.24
N ALA A 37 -13.24 1.59 12.02
CA ALA A 37 -12.36 2.65 12.52
C ALA A 37 -12.76 4.07 12.11
N LYS A 38 -13.32 4.25 10.92
CA LYS A 38 -13.75 5.56 10.38
C LYS A 38 -15.27 5.79 10.43
N MET A 39 -16.01 4.89 11.04
CA MET A 39 -17.46 5.06 11.22
C MET A 39 -17.81 6.13 12.25
N THR A 40 -16.88 6.50 13.10
CA THR A 40 -17.00 7.65 14.00
C THR A 40 -16.39 8.88 13.33
N GLU A 41 -17.19 9.91 13.12
CA GLU A 41 -16.73 11.16 12.50
C GLU A 41 -15.53 11.76 13.26
N GLY A 42 -14.55 12.26 12.49
CA GLY A 42 -13.33 12.88 13.01
C GLY A 42 -12.25 11.93 13.48
N LYS A 43 -12.46 10.60 13.46
CA LYS A 43 -11.42 9.62 13.81
C LYS A 43 -10.59 9.16 12.61
N VAL A 44 -9.30 8.88 12.85
CA VAL A 44 -8.32 8.34 11.88
C VAL A 44 -8.29 9.14 10.57
N THR A 45 -8.38 10.48 10.65
CA THR A 45 -8.50 11.36 9.48
C THR A 45 -7.18 11.55 8.71
N GLY A 46 -6.03 11.20 9.29
CA GLY A 46 -4.71 11.31 8.67
C GLY A 46 -4.18 10.01 8.04
N ALA A 47 -5.01 8.97 7.93
CA ALA A 47 -4.60 7.70 7.36
C ALA A 47 -5.68 7.12 6.45
N ASN A 48 -5.26 6.44 5.39
CA ASN A 48 -6.12 5.53 4.64
C ASN A 48 -6.17 4.18 5.37
N VAL A 49 -7.33 3.55 5.34
CA VAL A 49 -7.59 2.28 6.04
C VAL A 49 -8.01 1.22 5.02
N SER A 50 -7.30 0.09 4.98
CA SER A 50 -7.63 -1.00 4.05
C SER A 50 -7.55 -2.37 4.70
N VAL A 51 -8.41 -3.29 4.27
CA VAL A 51 -8.43 -4.67 4.74
C VAL A 51 -7.83 -5.58 3.68
N LYS A 52 -6.87 -6.41 4.08
CA LYS A 52 -6.27 -7.44 3.23
C LYS A 52 -7.19 -8.67 3.23
N LEU A 53 -7.79 -8.96 2.09
CA LEU A 53 -8.68 -10.10 1.88
C LEU A 53 -7.89 -11.23 1.24
N ASP A 54 -7.95 -12.42 1.83
CA ASP A 54 -7.40 -13.63 1.23
C ASP A 54 -8.44 -14.37 0.37
N ASP A 55 -7.97 -15.29 -0.47
CA ASP A 55 -8.83 -16.09 -1.36
C ASP A 55 -9.80 -16.97 -0.57
N ASP A 56 -9.41 -17.44 0.61
CA ASP A 56 -10.25 -18.31 1.43
C ASP A 56 -11.41 -17.54 2.06
N PHE A 57 -11.20 -16.30 2.48
CA PHE A 57 -12.28 -15.41 2.89
C PHE A 57 -13.26 -15.17 1.74
N MET A 58 -12.78 -14.87 0.54
CA MET A 58 -13.65 -14.62 -0.61
C MET A 58 -14.44 -15.87 -1.02
N LYS A 59 -13.82 -17.06 -0.96
CA LYS A 59 -14.55 -18.33 -1.15
C LYS A 59 -15.63 -18.54 -0.09
N ALA A 60 -15.33 -18.23 1.18
CA ALA A 60 -16.30 -18.33 2.26
C ALA A 60 -17.47 -17.36 2.07
N VAL A 61 -17.24 -16.15 1.58
CA VAL A 61 -18.28 -15.17 1.23
C VAL A 61 -19.21 -15.72 0.15
N VAL A 62 -18.64 -16.25 -0.95
CA VAL A 62 -19.41 -16.80 -2.09
C VAL A 62 -20.25 -18.01 -1.65
N ASN A 63 -19.65 -18.89 -0.84
CA ASN A 63 -20.29 -20.12 -0.37
C ASN A 63 -21.18 -19.88 0.87
N LYS A 64 -21.22 -18.66 1.42
CA LYS A 64 -21.97 -18.31 2.64
C LYS A 64 -21.63 -19.23 3.82
N THR A 65 -20.33 -19.43 4.03
CA THR A 65 -19.81 -20.26 5.12
C THR A 65 -19.11 -19.42 6.18
N THR A 66 -18.73 -20.05 7.30
CA THR A 66 -17.89 -19.43 8.30
C THR A 66 -16.46 -19.29 7.81
N TYR A 67 -15.76 -18.30 8.37
CA TYR A 67 -14.35 -18.06 8.14
C TYR A 67 -13.62 -17.97 9.48
N LYS A 68 -12.44 -18.60 9.56
CA LYS A 68 -11.66 -18.68 10.79
C LYS A 68 -10.67 -17.49 10.85
N GLN A 69 -10.81 -16.69 11.87
CA GLN A 69 -9.84 -15.66 12.25
C GLN A 69 -8.91 -16.19 13.33
N GLN A 70 -7.65 -15.74 13.32
CA GLN A 70 -6.66 -16.19 14.32
C GLN A 70 -5.58 -15.15 14.57
N TYR A 71 -4.94 -15.27 15.76
CA TYR A 71 -3.74 -14.50 16.11
C TYR A 71 -2.72 -15.39 16.83
N PRO A 72 -1.41 -15.32 16.52
CA PRO A 72 -0.86 -14.62 15.35
C PRO A 72 -1.41 -15.15 14.02
N VAL A 73 -1.53 -14.25 13.03
CA VAL A 73 -2.23 -14.54 11.77
C VAL A 73 -1.63 -15.71 11.02
N ASP A 74 -0.30 -15.81 10.98
CA ASP A 74 0.45 -16.84 10.23
C ASP A 74 0.94 -18.01 11.12
N SER A 75 0.46 -18.09 12.38
CA SER A 75 0.88 -19.13 13.32
C SER A 75 0.16 -20.45 13.04
N ALA A 76 0.91 -21.55 13.05
CA ALA A 76 0.34 -22.89 13.08
C ALA A 76 -0.35 -23.20 14.44
N ASN A 77 0.08 -22.51 15.51
CA ASN A 77 -0.48 -22.64 16.86
C ASN A 77 -0.95 -21.27 17.39
N PRO A 78 -2.08 -20.76 16.89
CA PRO A 78 -2.59 -19.46 17.28
C PRO A 78 -3.04 -19.46 18.75
N THR A 79 -2.82 -18.34 19.43
CA THR A 79 -3.26 -18.12 20.81
C THR A 79 -4.74 -17.70 20.89
N THR A 80 -5.26 -17.13 19.81
CA THR A 80 -6.65 -16.69 19.70
C THR A 80 -7.24 -17.21 18.39
N VAL A 81 -8.43 -17.76 18.47
CA VAL A 81 -9.22 -18.24 17.33
C VAL A 81 -10.65 -17.76 17.47
N LYS A 82 -11.23 -17.25 16.38
CA LYS A 82 -12.62 -16.80 16.31
C LYS A 82 -13.21 -17.26 14.98
N GLU A 83 -14.39 -17.82 14.99
CA GLU A 83 -15.17 -18.07 13.78
C GLU A 83 -16.18 -16.95 13.55
N ILE A 84 -16.29 -16.51 12.30
CA ILE A 84 -17.20 -15.45 11.88
C ILE A 84 -18.00 -15.89 10.66
N ASP A 85 -19.17 -15.30 10.47
CA ASP A 85 -19.91 -15.39 9.20
C ASP A 85 -19.25 -14.47 8.16
N ALA A 86 -18.68 -15.07 7.12
CA ALA A 86 -17.93 -14.34 6.09
C ALA A 86 -18.82 -13.38 5.30
N ALA A 87 -20.05 -13.79 4.97
CA ALA A 87 -20.98 -12.97 4.20
C ALA A 87 -21.42 -11.72 5.00
N THR A 88 -21.67 -11.88 6.29
CA THR A 88 -22.03 -10.76 7.18
C THR A 88 -20.89 -9.75 7.28
N LEU A 89 -19.65 -10.21 7.48
CA LEU A 89 -18.50 -9.31 7.56
C LEU A 89 -18.25 -8.60 6.22
N TRP A 90 -18.42 -9.29 5.09
CA TRP A 90 -18.32 -8.71 3.77
C TRP A 90 -19.36 -7.60 3.54
N GLN A 91 -20.62 -7.84 3.91
CA GLN A 91 -21.67 -6.82 3.83
C GLN A 91 -21.35 -5.59 4.70
N LYS A 92 -20.73 -5.79 5.86
CA LYS A 92 -20.26 -4.71 6.73
C LYS A 92 -19.18 -3.87 6.06
N ILE A 93 -18.20 -4.50 5.40
CA ILE A 93 -17.16 -3.80 4.63
C ILE A 93 -17.81 -2.93 3.54
N ILE A 94 -18.72 -3.52 2.75
CA ILE A 94 -19.44 -2.80 1.68
C ILE A 94 -20.21 -1.61 2.24
N HIS A 95 -20.95 -1.82 3.33
CA HIS A 95 -21.75 -0.76 3.97
C HIS A 95 -20.88 0.40 4.45
N ASN A 96 -19.78 0.09 5.13
CA ASN A 96 -18.87 1.11 5.65
C ASN A 96 -18.20 1.87 4.50
N ALA A 97 -17.73 1.18 3.46
CA ALA A 97 -17.15 1.79 2.28
C ALA A 97 -18.17 2.71 1.54
N TRP A 98 -19.41 2.29 1.43
CA TRP A 98 -20.48 3.13 0.87
C TRP A 98 -20.71 4.40 1.72
N LYS A 99 -20.70 4.27 3.04
CA LYS A 99 -21.02 5.37 3.95
C LYS A 99 -19.87 6.37 4.14
N SER A 100 -18.64 5.90 4.21
CA SER A 100 -17.46 6.70 4.57
C SER A 100 -16.32 6.65 3.54
N ALA A 101 -16.51 6.01 2.38
CA ALA A 101 -15.51 5.71 1.37
C ALA A 101 -14.37 4.78 1.86
N GLU A 102 -14.44 4.26 3.07
CA GLU A 102 -13.46 3.35 3.66
C GLU A 102 -14.15 2.29 4.55
N PRO A 103 -13.55 1.11 4.76
CA PRO A 103 -12.19 0.74 4.35
C PRO A 103 -12.06 0.47 2.85
N GLY A 104 -10.84 0.64 2.32
CA GLY A 104 -10.45 0.03 1.06
C GLY A 104 -10.28 -1.48 1.22
N VAL A 105 -10.23 -2.21 0.10
CA VAL A 105 -9.95 -3.64 0.07
C VAL A 105 -8.70 -3.92 -0.76
N LEU A 106 -7.86 -4.83 -0.26
CA LEU A 106 -6.69 -5.33 -0.95
C LEU A 106 -6.87 -6.84 -1.12
N PHE A 107 -7.02 -7.32 -2.35
CA PHE A 107 -7.07 -8.74 -2.65
C PHE A 107 -5.67 -9.33 -2.50
N TRP A 108 -5.35 -9.71 -1.27
CA TRP A 108 -3.97 -9.89 -0.83
C TRP A 108 -3.26 -11.02 -1.56
N ASP A 109 -3.90 -12.17 -1.72
CA ASP A 109 -3.30 -13.29 -2.41
C ASP A 109 -3.06 -12.98 -3.90
N THR A 110 -3.93 -12.20 -4.53
CA THR A 110 -3.74 -11.72 -5.90
C THR A 110 -2.54 -10.77 -5.97
N ILE A 111 -2.42 -9.84 -5.01
CA ILE A 111 -1.28 -8.93 -4.95
C ILE A 111 0.02 -9.72 -4.85
N ILE A 112 0.12 -10.69 -3.94
CA ILE A 112 1.33 -11.50 -3.76
C ILE A 112 1.66 -12.33 -5.02
N ARG A 113 0.66 -12.88 -5.71
CA ARG A 113 0.88 -13.65 -6.94
C ARG A 113 1.37 -12.83 -8.13
N GLU A 114 0.92 -11.58 -8.23
CA GLU A 114 1.13 -10.73 -9.42
C GLU A 114 2.18 -9.64 -9.20
N SER A 115 2.60 -9.42 -7.97
CA SER A 115 3.53 -8.36 -7.60
C SER A 115 4.96 -8.69 -8.06
N VAL A 116 5.65 -7.70 -8.62
CA VAL A 116 7.05 -7.84 -9.03
C VAL A 116 7.99 -8.13 -7.85
N PRO A 117 7.90 -7.43 -6.70
CA PRO A 117 8.73 -7.73 -5.54
C PRO A 117 8.66 -9.18 -5.10
N ASP A 118 7.48 -9.77 -5.06
CA ASP A 118 7.27 -11.14 -4.57
C ASP A 118 7.89 -12.22 -5.48
N SER A 119 8.23 -11.88 -6.73
CA SER A 119 9.06 -12.72 -7.60
C SER A 119 10.47 -12.95 -7.04
N TYR A 120 10.90 -12.11 -6.11
CA TYR A 120 12.20 -12.16 -5.42
C TYR A 120 12.05 -12.46 -3.93
N ALA A 121 10.95 -13.11 -3.53
CA ALA A 121 10.66 -13.43 -2.13
C ALA A 121 11.78 -14.25 -1.46
N ASP A 122 12.42 -15.17 -2.20
CA ASP A 122 13.55 -15.98 -1.73
C ASP A 122 14.78 -15.12 -1.39
N LEU A 123 14.85 -13.90 -1.90
CA LEU A 123 15.90 -12.93 -1.59
C LEU A 123 15.48 -11.93 -0.49
N GLY A 124 14.31 -12.13 0.11
CA GLY A 124 13.80 -11.28 1.20
C GLY A 124 12.88 -10.12 0.74
N PHE A 125 12.59 -10.02 -0.57
CA PHE A 125 11.72 -8.98 -1.10
C PHE A 125 10.25 -9.46 -1.09
N GLN A 126 9.63 -9.41 0.08
CA GLN A 126 8.22 -9.77 0.24
C GLN A 126 7.36 -8.54 0.48
N THR A 127 6.26 -8.43 -0.24
CA THR A 127 5.27 -7.38 -0.01
C THR A 127 4.62 -7.51 1.36
N ILE A 128 4.70 -6.46 2.16
CA ILE A 128 4.06 -6.40 3.49
C ILE A 128 2.91 -5.41 3.56
N SER A 129 2.90 -4.41 2.71
CA SER A 129 1.86 -3.39 2.65
C SER A 129 1.82 -2.75 1.27
N THR A 130 1.08 -1.65 1.15
CA THR A 130 1.03 -0.82 -0.05
C THR A 130 1.26 0.64 0.33
N ASN A 131 1.47 1.49 -0.67
CA ASN A 131 1.37 2.93 -0.51
C ASN A 131 -0.07 3.36 -0.11
N PRO A 132 -0.32 4.62 0.28
CA PRO A 132 -1.61 5.07 0.80
C PRO A 132 -2.81 4.87 -0.13
N CYS A 133 -2.61 4.92 -1.45
CA CYS A 133 -3.68 4.71 -2.43
C CYS A 133 -3.88 3.23 -2.81
N GLY A 134 -2.95 2.35 -2.43
CA GLY A 134 -3.08 0.89 -2.59
C GLY A 134 -2.59 0.34 -3.93
N GLU A 135 -2.08 1.18 -4.84
CA GLU A 135 -1.68 0.77 -6.18
C GLU A 135 -0.27 0.18 -6.28
N ILE A 136 0.57 0.36 -5.25
CA ILE A 136 1.96 -0.11 -5.28
C ILE A 136 2.21 -1.04 -4.09
N PRO A 137 2.40 -2.35 -4.32
CA PRO A 137 2.90 -3.28 -3.31
C PRO A 137 4.32 -2.94 -2.91
N LEU A 138 4.61 -2.93 -1.62
CA LEU A 138 5.90 -2.51 -1.07
C LEU A 138 6.44 -3.53 -0.07
N CYS A 139 7.76 -3.78 -0.17
CA CYS A 139 8.54 -4.50 0.84
C CYS A 139 8.80 -3.64 2.08
N PRO A 140 9.34 -4.23 3.17
CA PRO A 140 9.87 -3.42 4.29
C PRO A 140 10.96 -2.46 3.81
N TYR A 141 10.92 -1.21 4.31
CA TYR A 141 11.89 -0.16 3.99
C TYR A 141 11.97 0.24 2.51
N ASP A 142 10.97 -0.14 1.73
CA ASP A 142 10.89 0.18 0.32
C ASP A 142 10.46 1.63 0.10
N SER A 143 10.69 2.14 -1.10
CA SER A 143 10.29 3.47 -1.51
C SER A 143 9.65 3.47 -2.89
N CYS A 144 8.85 4.49 -3.17
CA CYS A 144 8.09 4.60 -4.40
C CYS A 144 8.42 5.92 -5.09
N ARG A 145 8.67 5.85 -6.39
CA ARG A 145 8.90 7.02 -7.25
C ARG A 145 7.83 7.07 -8.32
N LEU A 146 7.30 8.25 -8.58
CA LEU A 146 6.22 8.43 -9.53
C LEU A 146 6.68 9.24 -10.73
N LEU A 147 6.39 8.72 -11.93
CA LEU A 147 6.48 9.43 -13.18
C LEU A 147 5.20 9.15 -13.99
N ALA A 148 4.58 10.18 -14.53
CA ALA A 148 3.38 10.04 -15.33
C ALA A 148 3.59 10.61 -16.73
N LEU A 149 3.20 9.84 -17.74
CA LEU A 149 3.13 10.30 -19.14
C LEU A 149 1.69 10.71 -19.45
N ASN A 150 1.50 11.95 -19.92
CA ASN A 150 0.20 12.40 -20.36
C ASN A 150 -0.13 11.79 -21.74
N LEU A 151 -0.98 10.78 -21.77
CA LEU A 151 -1.33 10.06 -22.98
C LEU A 151 -2.00 10.93 -24.04
N TYR A 152 -2.72 11.98 -23.65
CA TYR A 152 -3.33 12.92 -24.58
C TYR A 152 -2.30 13.62 -25.49
N SER A 153 -1.08 13.82 -25.00
CA SER A 153 0.01 14.46 -25.77
C SER A 153 0.47 13.63 -27.00
N TYR A 154 0.05 12.38 -27.08
CA TYR A 154 0.35 11.48 -28.19
C TYR A 154 -0.83 11.30 -29.15
N VAL A 155 -1.95 11.97 -28.91
CA VAL A 155 -3.11 11.94 -29.82
C VAL A 155 -2.92 13.01 -30.88
N VAL A 156 -2.77 12.59 -32.13
CA VAL A 156 -2.68 13.46 -33.27
C VAL A 156 -4.09 13.77 -33.81
N LYS A 157 -4.38 15.01 -34.15
CA LYS A 157 -5.68 15.50 -34.61
C LYS A 157 -6.83 15.10 -33.69
N PRO A 158 -6.74 15.41 -32.38
CA PRO A 158 -7.77 14.99 -31.42
C PRO A 158 -9.15 15.49 -31.81
N PHE A 159 -10.19 14.75 -31.46
CA PHE A 159 -11.61 15.06 -31.74
C PHE A 159 -12.00 15.13 -33.22
N THR A 160 -11.18 14.61 -34.14
CA THR A 160 -11.49 14.47 -35.57
C THR A 160 -11.63 13.01 -35.98
N LYS A 161 -12.21 12.75 -37.14
CA LYS A 161 -12.29 11.40 -37.70
C LYS A 161 -10.92 10.81 -38.09
N GLU A 162 -9.90 11.67 -38.17
CA GLU A 162 -8.53 11.33 -38.50
C GLU A 162 -7.64 11.20 -37.25
N ALA A 163 -8.23 11.19 -36.08
CA ALA A 163 -7.47 11.06 -34.84
C ALA A 163 -6.77 9.70 -34.78
N TYR A 164 -5.51 9.71 -34.40
CA TYR A 164 -4.74 8.50 -34.11
C TYR A 164 -3.76 8.73 -32.98
N PHE A 165 -3.28 7.64 -32.37
CA PHE A 165 -2.28 7.67 -31.32
C PHE A 165 -0.90 7.44 -31.92
N ASP A 166 0.04 8.36 -31.65
CA ASP A 166 1.42 8.27 -32.13
C ASP A 166 2.22 7.29 -31.23
N TYR A 167 2.15 6.01 -31.57
CA TYR A 167 2.86 4.96 -30.85
C TYR A 167 4.38 5.08 -30.96
N GLU A 168 4.91 5.58 -32.06
CA GLU A 168 6.36 5.72 -32.27
C GLU A 168 6.93 6.73 -31.27
N LEU A 169 6.34 7.91 -31.18
CA LEU A 169 6.73 8.95 -30.24
C LEU A 169 6.50 8.48 -28.81
N PHE A 170 5.39 7.80 -28.52
CA PHE A 170 5.09 7.26 -27.20
C PHE A 170 6.16 6.27 -26.73
N VAL A 171 6.51 5.27 -27.56
CA VAL A 171 7.55 4.28 -27.23
C VAL A 171 8.90 4.94 -26.98
N LYS A 172 9.27 5.95 -27.78
CA LYS A 172 10.49 6.73 -27.55
C LYS A 172 10.49 7.40 -26.17
N HIS A 173 9.38 8.03 -25.80
CA HIS A 173 9.27 8.71 -24.50
C HIS A 173 9.19 7.74 -23.33
N VAL A 174 8.54 6.58 -23.47
CA VAL A 174 8.54 5.52 -22.45
C VAL A 174 9.97 5.05 -22.13
N ARG A 175 10.79 4.83 -23.15
CA ARG A 175 12.20 4.45 -22.95
C ARG A 175 13.00 5.53 -22.21
N LEU A 176 12.77 6.79 -22.52
CA LEU A 176 13.42 7.90 -21.81
C LEU A 176 12.91 8.02 -20.37
N ALA A 177 11.60 7.86 -20.18
CA ALA A 177 11.00 7.89 -18.84
C ALA A 177 11.56 6.80 -17.93
N GLN A 178 11.70 5.56 -18.45
CA GLN A 178 12.30 4.47 -17.69
C GLN A 178 13.74 4.80 -17.29
N ARG A 179 14.53 5.34 -18.21
CA ARG A 179 15.91 5.75 -17.90
C ARG A 179 15.97 6.84 -16.85
N ILE A 180 15.10 7.84 -16.92
CA ILE A 180 15.02 8.89 -15.90
C ILE A 180 14.67 8.30 -14.51
N MET A 181 13.80 7.29 -14.47
CA MET A 181 13.46 6.63 -13.22
C MET A 181 14.65 5.88 -12.62
N ASP A 182 15.50 5.26 -13.45
CA ASP A 182 16.75 4.63 -13.00
C ASP A 182 17.75 5.68 -12.48
N ASP A 183 17.91 6.80 -13.20
CA ASP A 183 18.79 7.91 -12.78
C ASP A 183 18.33 8.53 -11.43
N ILE A 184 17.02 8.57 -11.15
CA ILE A 184 16.49 9.03 -9.86
C ILE A 184 16.93 8.10 -8.72
N ILE A 185 17.01 6.79 -8.96
CA ILE A 185 17.49 5.83 -7.96
C ILE A 185 18.97 6.10 -7.65
N ASP A 186 19.80 6.33 -8.66
CA ASP A 186 21.21 6.64 -8.48
C ASP A 186 21.40 7.91 -7.64
N LEU A 187 20.63 8.96 -7.90
CA LEU A 187 20.65 10.20 -7.10
C LEU A 187 20.20 9.96 -5.65
N GLU A 188 19.26 9.08 -5.42
CA GLU A 188 18.84 8.71 -4.07
C GLU A 188 19.93 7.95 -3.32
N LEU A 189 20.63 7.01 -3.99
CA LEU A 189 21.74 6.28 -3.40
C LEU A 189 22.88 7.23 -2.98
N GLU A 190 23.26 8.19 -3.84
CA GLU A 190 24.22 9.24 -3.47
C GLU A 190 23.80 10.00 -2.21
N LYS A 191 22.50 10.32 -2.08
CA LYS A 191 21.99 11.03 -0.92
C LYS A 191 21.99 10.16 0.34
N ILE A 192 21.67 8.88 0.21
CA ILE A 192 21.73 7.92 1.32
C ILE A 192 23.17 7.77 1.80
N ASP A 193 24.14 7.66 0.91
CA ASP A 193 25.56 7.58 1.27
C ASP A 193 26.00 8.80 2.06
N ALA A 194 25.61 10.00 1.63
CA ALA A 194 25.91 11.23 2.34
C ALA A 194 25.27 11.27 3.75
N ILE A 195 24.06 10.75 3.92
CA ILE A 195 23.38 10.63 5.21
C ILE A 195 24.13 9.61 6.09
N MET A 196 24.51 8.47 5.54
CA MET A 196 25.26 7.45 6.26
C MET A 196 26.62 7.94 6.74
N GLU A 197 27.33 8.72 5.94
CA GLU A 197 28.59 9.34 6.35
C GLU A 197 28.38 10.36 7.48
N LYS A 198 27.32 11.17 7.40
CA LYS A 198 26.97 12.10 8.46
C LYS A 198 26.66 11.37 9.78
N VAL A 199 25.86 10.31 9.74
CA VAL A 199 25.55 9.50 10.94
C VAL A 199 26.80 8.86 11.52
N LYS A 200 27.71 8.34 10.69
CA LYS A 200 28.99 7.77 11.15
C LYS A 200 29.91 8.80 11.80
N SER A 201 29.86 10.04 11.34
CA SER A 201 30.70 11.14 11.88
C SER A 201 30.07 11.80 13.11
N ASP A 202 28.84 11.50 13.45
CA ASP A 202 28.16 12.05 14.62
C ASP A 202 28.82 11.54 15.91
N PRO A 203 29.17 12.42 16.87
CA PRO A 203 29.76 12.02 18.14
C PRO A 203 28.78 11.43 19.15
N GLU A 204 27.48 11.34 18.81
CA GLU A 204 26.50 10.71 19.67
C GLU A 204 26.77 9.21 19.88
N SER A 205 26.20 8.65 20.95
CA SER A 205 26.49 7.30 21.42
C SER A 205 26.29 6.22 20.34
N GLU A 206 27.04 5.13 20.43
CA GLU A 206 26.94 3.98 19.52
C GLU A 206 25.53 3.37 19.46
N GLU A 207 24.67 3.59 20.46
CA GLU A 207 23.27 3.20 20.46
C GLU A 207 22.44 3.86 19.34
N VAL A 208 22.80 5.10 18.97
CA VAL A 208 22.16 5.80 17.86
C VAL A 208 22.70 5.35 16.50
N LYS A 209 23.93 4.83 16.46
CA LYS A 209 24.59 4.38 15.24
C LYS A 209 24.15 2.97 14.78
N GLY A 210 23.50 2.22 15.65
CA GLY A 210 23.04 0.85 15.40
C GLY A 210 21.58 0.72 14.99
N SER A 211 20.86 1.83 14.81
CA SER A 211 19.46 1.85 14.38
C SER A 211 19.32 2.22 12.85
#